data_16f75779812320f7460228cbf8ebfa03
#
_entry.id   16f75779812320f7460228cbf8ebfa03
#
_cell.length_a   1.000
_cell.length_b   1.000
_cell.length_c   1.000
_cell.angle_alpha   90.00
_cell.angle_beta   90.00
_cell.angle_gamma   90.00
#
_symmetry.space_group_name_H-M   'P 1'
#
loop_
_entity.id
_entity.type
_entity.pdbx_description
1 polymer ?
#
loop_
_entity_poly.entity_id
_entity_poly.type
_entity_poly.pdbx_seq_one_letter_code
_entity_poly.pdbx_strand_id
1 'polypeptide(L)'
;MENRPAFNKTKIVATVGPASNTYERLGILMREGVDVFRLNFSHGSYEDHLSVINTVRRLNKDMRTSVGLLQDLQGPKIRLGEVEGGGVEIKGGDRIKLVCGEQEISTATRLCTIYLGLARDVKPGDQILIDDGKIELKVLATDRDKEVDVEVVYGGLVKPRKGINLPDSEVSAPSMTEKDIEDLKFGLEHDVDWVALSFARKADDIRFIKKIIADSGKKTRVVAKIETPDGLRNIDEIIAVADAIMVARGDLGVEVKMEEVPMAQKMIIAKCNAAGKPVIVATQMMESMITAPRPTRAETSDVANAVLDGADAVMLSAETAVGAYPAEVIRSMVGTILSVENNSPQLFHRWWPVNAAAPTFMADSVLSAACHLAKNTGAKAITGMTHHGYTAFQLAKYRPKANIFIFTDNRELLTVLSLVWGVRSFYYDRLISTDSTVADIRYVLTTTGHLETGDLFINTGSMPILDKGTANMVKVSVA
;
A
#
# COMPACT_ATOMS: atom_id res chain seq x y z
N MET A 1 -5.44 8.78 -31.94
CA MET A 1 -4.73 8.15 -30.81
C MET A 1 -4.71 9.19 -29.70
N GLU A 2 -5.76 9.19 -28.87
CA GLU A 2 -5.84 10.10 -27.73
C GLU A 2 -4.79 9.71 -26.69
N ASN A 3 -4.11 10.74 -26.16
CA ASN A 3 -3.04 10.68 -25.18
C ASN A 3 -3.19 9.52 -24.18
N ARG A 4 -2.47 8.41 -24.41
CA ARG A 4 -2.25 7.45 -23.33
C ARG A 4 -1.36 8.12 -22.30
N PRO A 5 -1.70 8.02 -21.00
CA PRO A 5 -0.80 8.52 -19.98
C PRO A 5 0.57 7.83 -20.16
N ALA A 6 1.62 8.60 -20.01
CA ALA A 6 2.97 8.10 -20.12
C ALA A 6 3.11 6.89 -19.16
N PHE A 7 3.87 5.87 -19.60
CA PHE A 7 4.05 4.65 -18.81
C PHE A 7 4.99 4.94 -17.63
N ASN A 8 4.43 5.36 -16.49
CA ASN A 8 5.16 5.38 -15.23
C ASN A 8 5.25 3.96 -14.64
N LYS A 9 6.40 3.63 -14.09
CA LYS A 9 6.66 2.31 -13.48
C LYS A 9 6.22 2.26 -12.02
N THR A 10 6.47 3.33 -11.26
CA THR A 10 5.96 3.52 -9.90
C THR A 10 4.46 3.80 -9.97
N LYS A 11 3.69 3.05 -9.19
CA LYS A 11 2.23 3.04 -9.21
C LYS A 11 1.64 4.15 -8.33
N ILE A 12 0.40 4.53 -8.61
CA ILE A 12 -0.33 5.53 -7.83
C ILE A 12 -1.56 4.89 -7.22
N VAL A 13 -1.63 4.93 -5.89
CA VAL A 13 -2.79 4.56 -5.09
C VAL A 13 -3.53 5.83 -4.72
N ALA A 14 -4.82 5.95 -5.08
CA ALA A 14 -5.64 7.12 -4.77
C ALA A 14 -6.83 6.75 -3.88
N THR A 15 -6.98 7.45 -2.75
CA THR A 15 -8.13 7.25 -1.86
C THR A 15 -9.37 7.89 -2.45
N VAL A 16 -10.46 7.13 -2.52
CA VAL A 16 -11.76 7.61 -2.96
C VAL A 16 -12.53 8.22 -1.79
N GLY A 17 -13.18 9.33 -2.05
CA GLY A 17 -14.04 10.02 -1.11
C GLY A 17 -14.97 11.02 -1.83
N PRO A 18 -15.64 11.91 -1.10
CA PRO A 18 -16.64 12.84 -1.67
C PRO A 18 -16.13 13.67 -2.86
N ALA A 19 -14.83 13.96 -2.92
CA ALA A 19 -14.24 14.72 -4.02
C ALA A 19 -14.05 13.91 -5.30
N SER A 20 -14.13 12.56 -5.25
CA SER A 20 -13.74 11.69 -6.37
C SER A 20 -14.68 10.53 -6.68
N ASN A 21 -15.76 10.30 -5.93
CA ASN A 21 -16.58 9.08 -5.96
C ASN A 21 -17.57 8.95 -7.13
N THR A 22 -17.63 9.91 -8.07
CA THR A 22 -18.53 9.80 -9.23
C THR A 22 -17.86 9.10 -10.41
N TYR A 23 -18.67 8.53 -11.32
CA TYR A 23 -18.19 7.88 -12.55
C TYR A 23 -17.27 8.77 -13.36
N GLU A 24 -17.64 10.03 -13.56
CA GLU A 24 -16.87 11.01 -14.34
C GLU A 24 -15.52 11.31 -13.67
N ARG A 25 -15.55 11.55 -12.36
CA ARG A 25 -14.34 11.89 -11.58
C ARG A 25 -13.37 10.72 -11.50
N LEU A 26 -13.87 9.52 -11.15
CA LEU A 26 -13.04 8.30 -11.15
C LEU A 26 -12.45 8.05 -12.54
N GLY A 27 -13.25 8.22 -13.61
CA GLY A 27 -12.77 8.10 -14.99
C GLY A 27 -11.71 9.14 -15.36
N ILE A 28 -11.77 10.35 -14.82
CA ILE A 28 -10.70 11.36 -14.98
C ILE A 28 -9.44 10.88 -14.26
N LEU A 29 -9.53 10.48 -12.99
CA LEU A 29 -8.36 10.03 -12.22
C LEU A 29 -7.67 8.82 -12.85
N MET A 30 -8.44 7.87 -13.43
CA MET A 30 -7.89 6.74 -14.19
C MET A 30 -7.12 7.19 -15.43
N ARG A 31 -7.65 8.18 -16.17
CA ARG A 31 -6.95 8.77 -17.33
C ARG A 31 -5.68 9.51 -16.95
N GLU A 32 -5.68 10.16 -15.79
CA GLU A 32 -4.51 10.89 -15.27
C GLU A 32 -3.41 9.95 -14.72
N GLY A 33 -3.71 8.67 -14.45
CA GLY A 33 -2.69 7.68 -14.12
C GLY A 33 -2.85 6.95 -12.79
N VAL A 34 -4.05 6.90 -12.21
CA VAL A 34 -4.32 6.07 -11.03
C VAL A 34 -4.29 4.59 -11.41
N ASP A 35 -3.53 3.81 -10.65
CA ASP A 35 -3.39 2.36 -10.82
C ASP A 35 -4.28 1.57 -9.84
N VAL A 36 -4.50 2.10 -8.61
CA VAL A 36 -5.30 1.43 -7.56
C VAL A 36 -6.15 2.48 -6.83
N PHE A 37 -7.43 2.21 -6.65
CA PHE A 37 -8.28 2.98 -5.76
C PHE A 37 -8.33 2.37 -4.37
N ARG A 38 -8.07 3.20 -3.35
CA ARG A 38 -8.18 2.83 -1.94
C ARG A 38 -9.55 3.22 -1.39
N LEU A 39 -10.21 2.27 -0.74
CA LEU A 39 -11.46 2.42 0.00
C LEU A 39 -11.13 2.43 1.49
N ASN A 40 -11.28 3.59 2.16
CA ASN A 40 -10.97 3.73 3.58
C ASN A 40 -12.18 3.38 4.44
N PHE A 41 -12.19 2.20 5.04
CA PHE A 41 -13.29 1.69 5.88
C PHE A 41 -13.37 2.32 7.27
N SER A 42 -12.50 3.30 7.58
CA SER A 42 -12.70 4.18 8.74
C SER A 42 -13.84 5.19 8.52
N HIS A 43 -14.29 5.38 7.28
CA HIS A 43 -15.28 6.37 6.86
C HIS A 43 -16.21 5.79 5.78
N GLY A 44 -17.39 6.39 5.64
CA GLY A 44 -18.38 5.97 4.65
C GLY A 44 -19.24 4.80 5.10
N SER A 45 -20.26 4.49 4.31
CA SER A 45 -21.14 3.33 4.51
C SER A 45 -20.78 2.20 3.54
N TYR A 46 -21.31 1.00 3.76
CA TYR A 46 -21.15 -0.12 2.82
C TYR A 46 -21.76 0.19 1.46
N GLU A 47 -22.87 0.94 1.41
CA GLU A 47 -23.52 1.38 0.18
C GLU A 47 -22.59 2.32 -0.62
N ASP A 48 -21.92 3.24 0.04
CA ASP A 48 -20.95 4.16 -0.59
C ASP A 48 -19.79 3.36 -1.20
N HIS A 49 -19.20 2.43 -0.43
CA HIS A 49 -18.11 1.59 -0.90
C HIS A 49 -18.53 0.70 -2.07
N LEU A 50 -19.72 0.08 -1.99
CA LEU A 50 -20.25 -0.75 -3.06
C LEU A 50 -20.47 0.04 -4.35
N SER A 51 -20.99 1.26 -4.23
CA SER A 51 -21.18 2.16 -5.38
C SER A 51 -19.86 2.44 -6.09
N VAL A 52 -18.79 2.71 -5.32
CA VAL A 52 -17.45 2.94 -5.86
C VAL A 52 -16.89 1.67 -6.53
N ILE A 53 -16.98 0.51 -5.86
CA ILE A 53 -16.53 -0.78 -6.40
C ILE A 53 -17.17 -1.04 -7.77
N ASN A 54 -18.50 -0.92 -7.84
CA ASN A 54 -19.24 -1.15 -9.08
C ASN A 54 -18.86 -0.13 -10.17
N THR A 55 -18.64 1.12 -9.80
CA THR A 55 -18.24 2.19 -10.72
C THR A 55 -16.86 1.93 -11.31
N VAL A 56 -15.88 1.55 -10.48
CA VAL A 56 -14.51 1.23 -10.94
C VAL A 56 -14.53 0.02 -11.88
N ARG A 57 -15.30 -1.01 -11.57
CA ARG A 57 -15.45 -2.20 -12.46
C ARG A 57 -16.06 -1.84 -13.80
N ARG A 58 -17.10 -0.99 -13.80
CA ARG A 58 -17.71 -0.48 -15.02
C ARG A 58 -16.70 0.32 -15.85
N LEU A 59 -15.96 1.23 -15.22
CA LEU A 59 -14.91 2.02 -15.87
C LEU A 59 -13.80 1.13 -16.44
N ASN A 60 -13.34 0.11 -15.72
CA ASN A 60 -12.36 -0.86 -16.22
C ASN A 60 -12.85 -1.53 -17.51
N LYS A 61 -14.13 -1.90 -17.59
CA LYS A 61 -14.74 -2.47 -18.79
C LYS A 61 -14.82 -1.46 -19.93
N ASP A 62 -15.34 -0.26 -19.65
CA ASP A 62 -15.60 0.77 -20.65
C ASP A 62 -14.29 1.33 -21.23
N MET A 63 -13.26 1.50 -20.40
CA MET A 63 -11.94 2.04 -20.79
C MET A 63 -10.91 0.96 -21.15
N ARG A 64 -11.26 -0.34 -21.00
CA ARG A 64 -10.34 -1.49 -21.17
C ARG A 64 -9.07 -1.35 -20.35
N THR A 65 -9.24 -1.01 -19.07
CA THR A 65 -8.17 -0.87 -18.07
C THR A 65 -8.28 -1.95 -17.01
N SER A 66 -7.33 -1.99 -16.08
CA SER A 66 -7.30 -2.96 -14.98
C SER A 66 -6.89 -2.25 -13.68
N VAL A 67 -7.58 -1.16 -13.34
CA VAL A 67 -7.33 -0.45 -12.09
C VAL A 67 -7.81 -1.29 -10.92
N GLY A 68 -6.96 -1.48 -9.91
CA GLY A 68 -7.22 -2.32 -8.75
C GLY A 68 -8.01 -1.62 -7.65
N LEU A 69 -8.52 -2.43 -6.71
CA LEU A 69 -9.25 -2.00 -5.52
C LEU A 69 -8.51 -2.46 -4.26
N LEU A 70 -8.19 -1.52 -3.38
CA LEU A 70 -7.59 -1.76 -2.07
C LEU A 70 -8.58 -1.37 -0.97
N GLN A 71 -9.07 -2.35 -0.22
CA GLN A 71 -9.82 -2.13 1.02
C GLN A 71 -8.83 -1.84 2.15
N ASP A 72 -8.99 -0.73 2.86
CA ASP A 72 -8.14 -0.39 4.01
C ASP A 72 -8.98 -0.45 5.30
N LEU A 73 -8.70 -1.46 6.14
CA LEU A 73 -9.39 -1.71 7.39
C LEU A 73 -8.96 -0.69 8.44
N GLN A 74 -9.90 -0.32 9.33
CA GLN A 74 -9.66 0.70 10.35
C GLN A 74 -8.59 0.27 11.36
N GLY A 75 -8.62 -1.00 11.77
CA GLY A 75 -7.78 -1.53 12.85
C GLY A 75 -8.19 -1.08 14.25
N PRO A 76 -7.51 -1.59 15.27
CA PRO A 76 -7.81 -1.33 16.68
C PRO A 76 -7.26 0.04 17.15
N LYS A 77 -7.66 1.13 16.50
CA LYS A 77 -7.21 2.48 16.89
C LYS A 77 -7.76 2.85 18.26
N ILE A 78 -6.87 3.05 19.23
CA ILE A 78 -7.23 3.49 20.57
C ILE A 78 -7.71 4.96 20.50
N ARG A 79 -8.81 5.28 21.19
CA ARG A 79 -9.39 6.62 21.14
C ARG A 79 -9.87 7.07 22.52
N LEU A 80 -9.91 8.37 22.72
CA LEU A 80 -10.68 8.98 23.79
C LEU A 80 -12.18 8.76 23.57
N GLY A 81 -12.92 8.69 24.67
CA GLY A 81 -14.37 8.76 24.68
C GLY A 81 -14.91 10.18 24.41
N GLU A 82 -16.14 10.43 24.86
CA GLU A 82 -16.77 11.76 24.80
C GLU A 82 -16.09 12.72 25.77
N VAL A 83 -16.15 14.03 25.46
CA VAL A 83 -15.51 15.09 26.26
C VAL A 83 -16.54 16.14 26.59
N GLU A 84 -16.56 16.57 27.84
CA GLU A 84 -17.46 17.61 28.36
C GLU A 84 -17.40 18.89 27.52
N GLY A 85 -18.57 19.46 27.21
CA GLY A 85 -18.67 20.69 26.44
C GLY A 85 -18.10 20.60 25.01
N GLY A 86 -17.78 19.40 24.53
CA GLY A 86 -17.15 19.18 23.21
C GLY A 86 -15.65 19.48 23.18
N GLY A 87 -15.03 19.78 24.31
CA GLY A 87 -13.58 19.95 24.46
C GLY A 87 -13.20 20.55 25.80
N VAL A 88 -12.12 20.05 26.38
CA VAL A 88 -11.55 20.55 27.66
C VAL A 88 -10.08 20.91 27.46
N GLU A 89 -9.63 21.97 28.10
CA GLU A 89 -8.23 22.39 28.04
C GLU A 89 -7.46 21.84 29.24
N ILE A 90 -6.28 21.24 28.97
CA ILE A 90 -5.31 20.77 29.96
C ILE A 90 -3.99 21.49 29.76
N LYS A 91 -3.22 21.70 30.82
CA LYS A 91 -1.97 22.47 30.75
C LYS A 91 -0.76 21.65 31.18
N GLY A 92 0.38 21.97 30.61
CA GLY A 92 1.64 21.37 31.05
C GLY A 92 1.85 21.52 32.56
N GLY A 93 2.25 20.43 33.21
CA GLY A 93 2.40 20.31 34.66
C GLY A 93 1.15 19.87 35.41
N ASP A 94 -0.03 19.80 34.78
CA ASP A 94 -1.23 19.27 35.41
C ASP A 94 -1.06 17.76 35.68
N ARG A 95 -1.56 17.32 36.84
CA ARG A 95 -1.68 15.89 37.19
C ARG A 95 -3.13 15.48 37.07
N ILE A 96 -3.41 14.58 36.15
CA ILE A 96 -4.75 14.12 35.81
C ILE A 96 -4.82 12.61 35.80
N LYS A 97 -6.01 12.06 35.73
CA LYS A 97 -6.26 10.63 35.58
C LYS A 97 -6.67 10.31 34.14
N LEU A 98 -6.15 9.20 33.62
CA LEU A 98 -6.66 8.59 32.40
C LEU A 98 -7.33 7.27 32.79
N VAL A 99 -8.61 7.13 32.44
CA VAL A 99 -9.47 6.05 32.94
C VAL A 99 -9.99 5.22 31.77
N CYS A 100 -10.00 3.91 31.98
CA CYS A 100 -10.56 2.93 31.04
C CYS A 100 -12.05 2.72 31.31
N GLY A 101 -12.92 3.08 30.36
CA GLY A 101 -14.37 2.88 30.50
C GLY A 101 -15.18 3.55 29.40
N GLU A 102 -16.20 2.85 28.93
CA GLU A 102 -17.00 3.29 27.75
C GLU A 102 -18.02 4.40 28.06
N GLN A 103 -18.40 4.57 29.33
CA GLN A 103 -19.55 5.42 29.72
C GLN A 103 -19.17 6.69 30.45
N GLU A 104 -17.88 6.97 30.63
CA GLU A 104 -17.45 8.15 31.34
C GLU A 104 -17.14 9.32 30.39
N ILE A 105 -17.58 10.53 30.74
CA ILE A 105 -17.26 11.74 29.97
C ILE A 105 -15.95 12.31 30.50
N SER A 106 -15.02 12.59 29.60
CA SER A 106 -13.74 13.21 29.92
C SER A 106 -13.91 14.63 30.39
N THR A 107 -13.20 15.01 31.47
CA THR A 107 -13.11 16.36 32.03
C THR A 107 -11.66 16.83 32.05
N ALA A 108 -11.38 18.07 32.42
CA ALA A 108 -10.00 18.58 32.48
C ALA A 108 -9.09 17.86 33.51
N THR A 109 -9.66 17.16 34.50
CA THR A 109 -8.90 16.42 35.52
C THR A 109 -8.95 14.90 35.33
N ARG A 110 -9.82 14.40 34.46
CA ARG A 110 -10.05 12.98 34.25
C ARG A 110 -10.40 12.72 32.79
N LEU A 111 -9.46 12.18 32.02
CA LEU A 111 -9.70 11.75 30.64
C LEU A 111 -10.15 10.29 30.62
N CYS A 112 -11.00 9.94 29.65
CA CYS A 112 -11.56 8.59 29.55
C CYS A 112 -11.24 8.01 28.17
N THR A 113 -10.83 6.75 28.13
CA THR A 113 -10.62 5.98 26.90
C THR A 113 -11.55 4.79 26.83
N ILE A 114 -12.00 4.46 25.63
CA ILE A 114 -12.79 3.24 25.38
C ILE A 114 -11.94 1.96 25.41
N TYR A 115 -10.61 2.08 25.41
CA TYR A 115 -9.70 0.95 25.42
C TYR A 115 -9.48 0.44 26.87
N LEU A 116 -10.07 -0.70 27.16
CA LEU A 116 -10.03 -1.30 28.52
C LEU A 116 -8.65 -1.85 28.94
N GLY A 117 -7.75 -2.08 27.96
CA GLY A 117 -6.41 -2.60 28.20
C GLY A 117 -5.36 -1.57 28.63
N LEU A 118 -5.65 -0.27 28.49
CA LEU A 118 -4.67 0.79 28.65
C LEU A 118 -3.90 0.70 29.97
N ALA A 119 -4.62 0.59 31.11
CA ALA A 119 -3.99 0.56 32.43
C ALA A 119 -3.06 -0.64 32.65
N ARG A 120 -3.29 -1.76 31.93
CA ARG A 120 -2.42 -2.95 31.98
C ARG A 120 -1.21 -2.82 31.08
N ASP A 121 -1.36 -2.16 29.95
CA ASP A 121 -0.34 -2.09 28.89
C ASP A 121 0.74 -1.07 29.23
N VAL A 122 0.37 0.05 29.89
CA VAL A 122 1.33 1.11 30.22
C VAL A 122 2.09 0.87 31.52
N LYS A 123 3.26 1.48 31.66
CA LYS A 123 4.15 1.43 32.84
C LYS A 123 4.53 2.86 33.26
N PRO A 124 4.89 3.07 34.55
CA PRO A 124 5.45 4.35 34.99
C PRO A 124 6.66 4.76 34.12
N GLY A 125 6.63 5.98 33.62
CA GLY A 125 7.63 6.54 32.70
C GLY A 125 7.25 6.51 31.25
N ASP A 126 6.31 5.66 30.82
CA ASP A 126 5.82 5.58 29.44
C ASP A 126 5.15 6.88 29.00
N GLN A 127 5.22 7.15 27.71
CA GLN A 127 4.59 8.29 27.05
C GLN A 127 3.21 7.89 26.50
N ILE A 128 2.24 8.77 26.64
CA ILE A 128 0.92 8.66 26.02
C ILE A 128 0.71 9.89 25.15
N LEU A 129 0.44 9.70 23.87
CA LEU A 129 0.21 10.77 22.92
C LEU A 129 -1.26 10.85 22.53
N ILE A 130 -1.81 12.05 22.41
CA ILE A 130 -3.21 12.32 22.03
C ILE A 130 -3.27 13.30 20.87
N ASP A 131 -4.22 13.11 19.93
CA ASP A 131 -4.43 13.95 18.74
C ASP A 131 -3.17 14.07 17.89
N ASP A 132 -2.61 12.90 17.48
CA ASP A 132 -1.40 12.79 16.67
C ASP A 132 -0.18 13.48 17.30
N GLY A 133 -0.03 13.36 18.61
CA GLY A 133 1.12 13.88 19.36
C GLY A 133 1.05 15.36 19.74
N LYS A 134 -0.07 16.05 19.49
CA LYS A 134 -0.25 17.46 19.92
C LYS A 134 -0.32 17.61 21.44
N ILE A 135 -0.79 16.58 22.12
CA ILE A 135 -0.87 16.50 23.57
C ILE A 135 -0.02 15.31 24.01
N GLU A 136 0.84 15.55 24.99
CA GLU A 136 1.74 14.54 25.54
C GLU A 136 1.52 14.40 27.04
N LEU A 137 1.32 13.14 27.46
CA LEU A 137 1.19 12.76 28.86
C LEU A 137 2.31 11.78 29.22
N LYS A 138 2.79 11.87 30.46
CA LYS A 138 3.74 10.92 31.03
C LYS A 138 3.07 10.12 32.13
N VAL A 139 3.16 8.80 32.05
CA VAL A 139 2.63 7.88 33.09
C VAL A 139 3.43 8.04 34.37
N LEU A 140 2.74 8.34 35.48
CA LEU A 140 3.31 8.40 36.82
C LEU A 140 3.09 7.10 37.59
N ALA A 141 1.86 6.54 37.51
CA ALA A 141 1.47 5.31 38.16
C ALA A 141 0.29 4.66 37.42
N THR A 142 0.09 3.37 37.60
CA THR A 142 -1.08 2.62 37.10
C THR A 142 -1.52 1.61 38.15
N ASP A 143 -2.84 1.45 38.31
CA ASP A 143 -3.42 0.39 39.15
C ASP A 143 -3.49 -0.96 38.44
N ARG A 144 -3.09 -1.01 37.15
CA ARG A 144 -3.12 -2.20 36.27
C ARG A 144 -4.53 -2.75 36.00
N ASP A 145 -5.57 -1.98 36.32
CA ASP A 145 -6.97 -2.36 36.07
C ASP A 145 -7.71 -1.29 35.26
N LYS A 146 -7.87 -0.10 35.84
CA LYS A 146 -8.74 0.93 35.23
C LYS A 146 -8.15 2.32 35.20
N GLU A 147 -7.24 2.68 36.09
CA GLU A 147 -6.79 4.06 36.25
C GLU A 147 -5.28 4.19 36.04
N VAL A 148 -4.90 5.24 35.35
CA VAL A 148 -3.52 5.66 35.12
C VAL A 148 -3.37 7.10 35.58
N ASP A 149 -2.48 7.35 36.56
CA ASP A 149 -2.08 8.69 36.95
C ASP A 149 -1.04 9.21 35.97
N VAL A 150 -1.29 10.37 35.39
CA VAL A 150 -0.41 10.97 34.37
C VAL A 150 -0.12 12.43 34.69
N GLU A 151 1.06 12.88 34.26
CA GLU A 151 1.46 14.29 34.21
C GLU A 151 1.36 14.77 32.77
N VAL A 152 0.75 15.93 32.55
CA VAL A 152 0.69 16.57 31.24
C VAL A 152 2.05 17.21 30.94
N VAL A 153 2.75 16.71 29.92
CA VAL A 153 4.03 17.29 29.44
C VAL A 153 3.72 18.46 28.50
N TYR A 154 2.96 18.19 27.45
CA TYR A 154 2.43 19.22 26.55
C TYR A 154 0.90 19.17 26.58
N GLY A 155 0.30 20.26 26.99
CA GLY A 155 -1.15 20.43 27.08
C GLY A 155 -1.76 20.98 25.79
N GLY A 156 -3.09 21.15 25.83
CA GLY A 156 -3.88 21.70 24.73
C GLY A 156 -5.37 21.38 24.87
N LEU A 157 -6.13 21.67 23.81
CA LEU A 157 -7.55 21.40 23.75
C LEU A 157 -7.81 19.93 23.42
N VAL A 158 -8.24 19.16 24.41
CA VAL A 158 -8.65 17.76 24.24
C VAL A 158 -10.06 17.72 23.65
N LYS A 159 -10.23 17.08 22.49
CA LYS A 159 -11.51 16.91 21.79
C LYS A 159 -11.99 15.45 21.84
N PRO A 160 -13.33 15.21 21.67
CA PRO A 160 -13.88 13.86 21.65
C PRO A 160 -13.26 12.97 20.57
N ARG A 161 -13.17 11.69 20.85
CA ARG A 161 -12.80 10.62 19.89
C ARG A 161 -11.42 10.76 19.26
N LYS A 162 -10.53 11.59 19.85
CA LYS A 162 -9.15 11.72 19.37
C LYS A 162 -8.37 10.44 19.61
N GLY A 163 -7.43 10.13 18.68
CA GLY A 163 -6.54 8.98 18.78
C GLY A 163 -5.63 9.09 19.99
N ILE A 164 -5.35 7.95 20.59
CA ILE A 164 -4.33 7.74 21.63
C ILE A 164 -3.26 6.83 21.04
N ASN A 165 -2.01 7.21 21.17
CA ASN A 165 -0.84 6.43 20.75
C ASN A 165 0.01 6.11 21.97
N LEU A 166 0.61 4.90 21.98
CA LEU A 166 1.36 4.35 23.11
C LEU A 166 2.76 3.88 22.63
N PRO A 167 3.67 4.80 22.29
CA PRO A 167 4.92 4.48 21.61
C PRO A 167 5.86 3.56 22.41
N ASP A 168 5.79 3.62 23.74
CA ASP A 168 6.66 2.85 24.67
C ASP A 168 6.02 1.55 25.15
N SER A 169 4.74 1.27 24.80
CA SER A 169 3.97 0.19 25.40
C SER A 169 3.58 -0.88 24.38
N GLU A 170 3.65 -2.14 24.77
CA GLU A 170 3.09 -3.25 23.98
C GLU A 170 1.57 -3.29 24.15
N VAL A 171 0.84 -2.97 23.10
CA VAL A 171 -0.62 -2.92 23.10
C VAL A 171 -1.19 -4.33 23.00
N SER A 172 -2.00 -4.73 24.00
CA SER A 172 -2.61 -6.07 24.08
C SER A 172 -3.90 -6.21 23.23
N ALA A 173 -4.38 -5.14 22.62
CA ALA A 173 -5.55 -5.18 21.72
C ALA A 173 -5.35 -6.20 20.59
N PRO A 174 -6.42 -6.91 20.16
CA PRO A 174 -6.35 -7.79 19.00
C PRO A 174 -5.98 -6.99 17.74
N SER A 175 -5.33 -7.63 16.77
CA SER A 175 -4.93 -6.99 15.51
C SER A 175 -6.11 -6.59 14.62
N MET A 176 -7.28 -7.22 14.82
CA MET A 176 -8.53 -6.90 14.15
C MET A 176 -9.65 -6.80 15.16
N THR A 177 -10.49 -5.79 15.00
CA THR A 177 -11.74 -5.64 15.73
C THR A 177 -12.84 -6.50 15.12
N GLU A 178 -13.98 -6.66 15.81
CA GLU A 178 -15.16 -7.31 15.22
C GLU A 178 -15.63 -6.57 13.97
N LYS A 179 -15.60 -5.23 13.99
CA LYS A 179 -15.90 -4.41 12.82
C LYS A 179 -14.94 -4.69 11.65
N ASP A 180 -13.64 -4.83 11.90
CA ASP A 180 -12.69 -5.15 10.84
C ASP A 180 -12.98 -6.50 10.19
N ILE A 181 -13.46 -7.47 10.98
CA ILE A 181 -13.84 -8.80 10.47
C ILE A 181 -15.10 -8.69 9.59
N GLU A 182 -16.09 -7.88 9.99
CA GLU A 182 -17.29 -7.61 9.19
C GLU A 182 -16.95 -6.87 7.90
N ASP A 183 -16.12 -5.81 8.01
CA ASP A 183 -15.63 -5.04 6.86
C ASP A 183 -14.86 -5.94 5.88
N LEU A 184 -14.00 -6.82 6.40
CA LEU A 184 -13.27 -7.79 5.57
C LEU A 184 -14.22 -8.71 4.82
N LYS A 185 -15.24 -9.27 5.48
CA LYS A 185 -16.24 -10.13 4.83
C LYS A 185 -16.94 -9.40 3.70
N PHE A 186 -17.35 -8.14 3.92
CA PHE A 186 -17.93 -7.31 2.88
C PHE A 186 -16.98 -7.15 1.68
N GLY A 187 -15.69 -6.83 1.91
CA GLY A 187 -14.72 -6.70 0.84
C GLY A 187 -14.52 -8.00 0.05
N LEU A 188 -14.47 -9.15 0.76
CA LEU A 188 -14.33 -10.47 0.15
C LEU A 188 -15.56 -10.85 -0.68
N GLU A 189 -16.77 -10.56 -0.21
CA GLU A 189 -18.02 -10.76 -0.96
C GLU A 189 -18.02 -9.98 -2.27
N HIS A 190 -17.44 -8.80 -2.25
CA HIS A 190 -17.34 -7.90 -3.41
C HIS A 190 -15.99 -7.97 -4.15
N ASP A 191 -15.21 -9.06 -3.99
CA ASP A 191 -13.99 -9.37 -4.74
C ASP A 191 -12.99 -8.20 -4.80
N VAL A 192 -12.68 -7.54 -3.68
CA VAL A 192 -11.58 -6.55 -3.64
C VAL A 192 -10.24 -7.26 -3.90
N ASP A 193 -9.33 -6.60 -4.59
CA ASP A 193 -8.05 -7.18 -5.00
C ASP A 193 -7.06 -7.28 -3.85
N TRP A 194 -7.04 -6.24 -3.02
CA TRP A 194 -6.15 -6.09 -1.88
C TRP A 194 -6.92 -5.68 -0.64
N VAL A 195 -6.45 -6.15 0.52
CA VAL A 195 -6.90 -5.67 1.83
C VAL A 195 -5.70 -5.22 2.65
N ALA A 196 -5.76 -4.01 3.21
CA ALA A 196 -4.71 -3.48 4.09
C ALA A 196 -5.12 -3.68 5.55
N LEU A 197 -4.24 -4.32 6.32
CA LEU A 197 -4.39 -4.53 7.76
C LEU A 197 -3.65 -3.42 8.50
N SER A 198 -4.38 -2.56 9.20
CA SER A 198 -3.83 -1.51 10.04
C SER A 198 -3.19 -2.07 11.32
N PHE A 199 -2.17 -1.40 11.82
CA PHE A 199 -1.43 -1.74 13.03
C PHE A 199 -0.91 -3.18 13.06
N ALA A 200 -0.37 -3.67 11.94
CA ALA A 200 0.31 -4.97 11.89
C ALA A 200 1.58 -4.95 12.76
N ARG A 201 1.64 -5.81 13.79
CA ARG A 201 2.74 -5.84 14.77
C ARG A 201 3.63 -7.07 14.63
N LYS A 202 3.09 -8.19 14.15
CA LYS A 202 3.78 -9.48 14.03
C LYS A 202 3.22 -10.33 12.90
N ALA A 203 3.96 -11.36 12.50
CA ALA A 203 3.56 -12.28 11.44
C ALA A 203 2.21 -12.96 11.69
N ASP A 204 1.87 -13.23 12.95
CA ASP A 204 0.61 -13.90 13.30
C ASP A 204 -0.62 -13.04 12.99
N ASP A 205 -0.51 -11.71 13.05
CA ASP A 205 -1.59 -10.80 12.64
C ASP A 205 -1.94 -11.01 11.16
N ILE A 206 -0.91 -11.16 10.32
CA ILE A 206 -1.07 -11.42 8.89
C ILE A 206 -1.59 -12.84 8.63
N ARG A 207 -1.11 -13.84 9.37
CA ARG A 207 -1.61 -15.21 9.25
C ARG A 207 -3.08 -15.30 9.62
N PHE A 208 -3.52 -14.53 10.62
CA PHE A 208 -4.92 -14.49 11.06
C PHE A 208 -5.85 -13.99 9.96
N ILE A 209 -5.59 -12.82 9.37
CA ILE A 209 -6.41 -12.30 8.27
C ILE A 209 -6.37 -13.21 7.03
N LYS A 210 -5.19 -13.76 6.69
CA LYS A 210 -5.05 -14.71 5.57
C LYS A 210 -5.85 -15.99 5.78
N LYS A 211 -6.00 -16.44 7.03
CA LYS A 211 -6.86 -17.58 7.35
C LYS A 211 -8.32 -17.27 7.06
N ILE A 212 -8.83 -16.10 7.48
CA ILE A 212 -10.21 -15.69 7.19
C ILE A 212 -10.45 -15.63 5.68
N ILE A 213 -9.50 -15.07 4.91
CA ILE A 213 -9.57 -15.01 3.45
C ILE A 213 -9.61 -16.42 2.85
N ALA A 214 -8.73 -17.32 3.28
CA ALA A 214 -8.68 -18.69 2.79
C ALA A 214 -9.96 -19.47 3.13
N ASP A 215 -10.50 -19.32 4.34
CA ASP A 215 -11.74 -19.96 4.79
C ASP A 215 -12.96 -19.48 3.96
N SER A 216 -12.91 -18.26 3.39
CA SER A 216 -13.94 -17.74 2.46
C SER A 216 -13.80 -18.26 1.02
N GLY A 217 -12.74 -19.00 0.70
CA GLY A 217 -12.43 -19.46 -0.66
C GLY A 217 -11.91 -18.38 -1.60
N LYS A 218 -11.65 -17.15 -1.09
CA LYS A 218 -11.15 -16.02 -1.88
C LYS A 218 -9.61 -15.99 -1.93
N LYS A 219 -9.07 -15.17 -2.85
CA LYS A 219 -7.62 -15.04 -3.10
C LYS A 219 -7.13 -13.59 -2.92
N THR A 220 -7.92 -12.75 -2.25
CA THR A 220 -7.58 -11.36 -1.94
C THR A 220 -6.22 -11.31 -1.23
N ARG A 221 -5.36 -10.38 -1.65
CA ARG A 221 -3.99 -10.25 -1.12
C ARG A 221 -3.94 -9.29 0.05
N VAL A 222 -2.99 -9.50 0.96
CA VAL A 222 -2.87 -8.74 2.21
C VAL A 222 -1.70 -7.77 2.14
N VAL A 223 -1.99 -6.50 2.39
CA VAL A 223 -1.01 -5.42 2.63
C VAL A 223 -0.87 -5.24 4.14
N ALA A 224 0.32 -5.42 4.70
CA ALA A 224 0.57 -5.11 6.10
C ALA A 224 0.98 -3.63 6.24
N LYS A 225 0.26 -2.87 7.07
CA LYS A 225 0.59 -1.47 7.36
C LYS A 225 1.52 -1.40 8.55
N ILE A 226 2.69 -0.80 8.34
CA ILE A 226 3.71 -0.60 9.38
C ILE A 226 3.50 0.79 9.96
N GLU A 227 2.96 0.80 11.18
CA GLU A 227 2.46 1.98 11.90
C GLU A 227 2.99 2.07 13.33
N THR A 228 3.70 1.03 13.82
CA THR A 228 4.11 0.90 15.22
C THR A 228 5.57 0.47 15.35
N PRO A 229 6.22 0.74 16.51
CA PRO A 229 7.56 0.23 16.80
C PRO A 229 7.66 -1.29 16.72
N ASP A 230 6.61 -2.01 17.15
CA ASP A 230 6.54 -3.48 17.07
C ASP A 230 6.59 -3.95 15.62
N GLY A 231 5.81 -3.33 14.73
CA GLY A 231 5.83 -3.62 13.31
C GLY A 231 7.21 -3.40 12.68
N LEU A 232 7.96 -2.37 13.12
CA LEU A 232 9.34 -2.14 12.69
C LEU A 232 10.30 -3.21 13.21
N ARG A 233 10.20 -3.60 14.48
CA ARG A 233 11.04 -4.65 15.07
C ARG A 233 10.85 -6.00 14.38
N ASN A 234 9.61 -6.32 14.04
CA ASN A 234 9.22 -7.61 13.46
C ASN A 234 9.10 -7.56 11.93
N ILE A 235 9.68 -6.55 11.27
CA ILE A 235 9.48 -6.29 9.84
C ILE A 235 9.85 -7.49 8.95
N ASP A 236 10.91 -8.23 9.27
CA ASP A 236 11.38 -9.34 8.45
C ASP A 236 10.38 -10.50 8.45
N GLU A 237 9.81 -10.84 9.59
CA GLU A 237 8.80 -11.89 9.68
C GLU A 237 7.46 -11.45 9.08
N ILE A 238 7.10 -10.16 9.17
CA ILE A 238 5.90 -9.61 8.53
C ILE A 238 6.05 -9.67 7.00
N ILE A 239 7.19 -9.23 6.45
CA ILE A 239 7.46 -9.28 5.00
C ILE A 239 7.40 -10.73 4.50
N ALA A 240 7.88 -11.70 5.26
CA ALA A 240 7.87 -13.11 4.86
C ALA A 240 6.45 -13.61 4.58
N VAL A 241 5.45 -13.18 5.36
CA VAL A 241 4.08 -13.68 5.29
C VAL A 241 3.09 -12.75 4.59
N ALA A 242 3.33 -11.44 4.56
CA ALA A 242 2.49 -10.46 3.84
C ALA A 242 2.65 -10.60 2.32
N ASP A 243 1.67 -10.09 1.56
CA ASP A 243 1.74 -10.03 0.09
C ASP A 243 2.30 -8.70 -0.40
N ALA A 244 2.11 -7.63 0.39
CA ALA A 244 2.70 -6.31 0.19
C ALA A 244 2.83 -5.60 1.55
N ILE A 245 3.59 -4.51 1.58
CA ILE A 245 3.79 -3.67 2.77
C ILE A 245 3.35 -2.23 2.46
N MET A 246 2.81 -1.54 3.47
CA MET A 246 2.57 -0.10 3.42
C MET A 246 3.33 0.59 4.55
N VAL A 247 4.17 1.55 4.20
CA VAL A 247 4.81 2.46 5.16
C VAL A 247 3.82 3.61 5.41
N ALA A 248 3.05 3.52 6.49
CA ALA A 248 2.03 4.49 6.84
C ALA A 248 2.63 5.57 7.74
N ARG A 249 3.33 6.52 7.12
CA ARG A 249 4.21 7.49 7.81
C ARG A 249 3.48 8.40 8.79
N GLY A 250 2.18 8.65 8.59
CA GLY A 250 1.38 9.48 9.48
C GLY A 250 1.26 8.88 10.89
N ASP A 251 0.78 7.64 10.98
CA ASP A 251 0.66 6.93 12.26
C ASP A 251 2.05 6.52 12.78
N LEU A 252 2.95 6.04 11.91
CA LEU A 252 4.31 5.66 12.31
C LEU A 252 5.09 6.84 12.93
N GLY A 253 4.95 8.06 12.37
CA GLY A 253 5.65 9.25 12.86
C GLY A 253 5.11 9.79 14.19
N VAL A 254 3.98 9.27 14.68
CA VAL A 254 3.49 9.51 16.03
C VAL A 254 4.02 8.47 17.03
N GLU A 255 4.27 7.24 16.54
CA GLU A 255 4.69 6.09 17.35
C GLU A 255 6.21 5.95 17.46
N VAL A 256 6.98 6.54 16.55
CA VAL A 256 8.45 6.60 16.61
C VAL A 256 8.91 8.05 16.51
N LYS A 257 10.17 8.32 16.84
CA LYS A 257 10.71 9.66 16.67
C LYS A 257 10.66 10.09 15.20
N MET A 258 10.20 11.30 14.95
CA MET A 258 9.97 11.81 13.59
C MET A 258 11.22 11.71 12.71
N GLU A 259 12.41 11.95 13.29
CA GLU A 259 13.70 11.84 12.59
C GLU A 259 14.09 10.41 12.20
N GLU A 260 13.46 9.39 12.80
CA GLU A 260 13.72 7.98 12.48
C GLU A 260 12.88 7.49 11.29
N VAL A 261 11.74 8.15 11.01
CA VAL A 261 10.78 7.74 9.96
C VAL A 261 11.43 7.63 8.57
N PRO A 262 12.26 8.59 8.11
CA PRO A 262 12.89 8.49 6.79
C PRO A 262 13.81 7.26 6.66
N MET A 263 14.55 6.93 7.71
CA MET A 263 15.45 5.76 7.70
C MET A 263 14.66 4.45 7.79
N ALA A 264 13.58 4.42 8.56
CA ALA A 264 12.64 3.29 8.61
C ALA A 264 12.03 3.03 7.23
N GLN A 265 11.55 4.08 6.53
CA GLN A 265 11.05 3.98 5.17
C GLN A 265 12.07 3.33 4.22
N LYS A 266 13.31 3.85 4.19
CA LYS A 266 14.37 3.33 3.33
C LYS A 266 14.69 1.86 3.63
N MET A 267 14.77 1.50 4.89
CA MET A 267 15.02 0.13 5.35
C MET A 267 13.90 -0.82 4.93
N ILE A 268 12.62 -0.45 5.13
CA ILE A 268 11.47 -1.25 4.74
C ILE A 268 11.44 -1.45 3.23
N ILE A 269 11.62 -0.37 2.44
CA ILE A 269 11.64 -0.45 0.97
C ILE A 269 12.74 -1.41 0.49
N ALA A 270 13.95 -1.28 1.03
CA ALA A 270 15.08 -2.14 0.65
C ALA A 270 14.78 -3.63 0.94
N LYS A 271 14.21 -3.93 2.12
CA LYS A 271 13.84 -5.29 2.50
C LYS A 271 12.71 -5.85 1.62
N CYS A 272 11.68 -5.06 1.33
CA CYS A 272 10.58 -5.45 0.46
C CYS A 272 11.07 -5.74 -0.97
N ASN A 273 11.94 -4.87 -1.51
CA ASN A 273 12.54 -5.08 -2.82
C ASN A 273 13.36 -6.38 -2.86
N ALA A 274 14.18 -6.63 -1.83
CA ALA A 274 14.95 -7.88 -1.72
C ALA A 274 14.05 -9.13 -1.67
N ALA A 275 12.90 -9.03 -1.02
CA ALA A 275 11.90 -10.11 -0.92
C ALA A 275 11.00 -10.24 -2.16
N GLY A 276 11.01 -9.28 -3.09
CA GLY A 276 10.09 -9.23 -4.23
C GLY A 276 8.64 -8.96 -3.83
N LYS A 277 8.43 -8.19 -2.75
CA LYS A 277 7.12 -7.78 -2.24
C LYS A 277 6.87 -6.31 -2.58
N PRO A 278 5.71 -5.94 -3.13
CA PRO A 278 5.37 -4.54 -3.34
C PRO A 278 5.38 -3.74 -2.05
N VAL A 279 5.86 -2.49 -2.13
CA VAL A 279 5.84 -1.56 -1.01
C VAL A 279 5.21 -0.23 -1.42
N ILE A 280 4.24 0.22 -0.62
CA ILE A 280 3.51 1.47 -0.77
C ILE A 280 4.08 2.48 0.23
N VAL A 281 4.44 3.68 -0.23
CA VAL A 281 4.73 4.81 0.66
C VAL A 281 3.49 5.67 0.75
N ALA A 282 3.01 5.89 1.97
CA ALA A 282 1.71 6.48 2.22
C ALA A 282 1.77 7.68 3.18
N THR A 283 0.75 8.52 3.09
CA THR A 283 0.46 9.71 3.91
C THR A 283 1.38 10.90 3.67
N GLN A 284 0.80 12.09 3.67
CA GLN A 284 1.50 13.38 3.56
C GLN A 284 2.42 13.50 2.33
N MET A 285 2.02 12.88 1.20
CA MET A 285 2.84 12.91 -0.01
C MET A 285 2.73 14.26 -0.75
N MET A 286 1.50 14.79 -0.87
CA MET A 286 1.19 16.10 -1.48
C MET A 286 0.05 16.80 -0.72
N GLU A 287 0.12 16.80 0.61
CA GLU A 287 -0.95 17.23 1.52
C GLU A 287 -1.39 18.69 1.28
N SER A 288 -0.46 19.58 0.93
CA SER A 288 -0.80 20.97 0.60
C SER A 288 -1.80 21.08 -0.56
N MET A 289 -1.82 20.08 -1.47
CA MET A 289 -2.75 20.04 -2.59
C MET A 289 -4.19 19.69 -2.22
N ILE A 290 -4.48 19.41 -0.95
CA ILE A 290 -5.88 19.39 -0.46
C ILE A 290 -6.55 20.74 -0.77
N THR A 291 -5.82 21.84 -0.58
CA THR A 291 -6.35 23.22 -0.75
C THR A 291 -5.62 24.06 -1.79
N ALA A 292 -4.44 23.63 -2.25
CA ALA A 292 -3.61 24.34 -3.21
C ALA A 292 -3.52 23.58 -4.56
N PRO A 293 -3.51 24.28 -5.70
CA PRO A 293 -3.45 23.64 -7.04
C PRO A 293 -2.05 23.12 -7.42
N ARG A 294 -1.04 23.35 -6.58
CA ARG A 294 0.36 22.91 -6.79
C ARG A 294 0.98 22.44 -5.48
N PRO A 295 1.84 21.41 -5.51
CA PRO A 295 2.55 20.94 -4.34
C PRO A 295 3.65 21.93 -3.92
N THR A 296 4.11 21.78 -2.70
CA THR A 296 5.34 22.43 -2.21
C THR A 296 6.58 21.75 -2.82
N ARG A 297 7.74 22.42 -2.73
CA ARG A 297 9.02 21.81 -3.14
C ARG A 297 9.39 20.62 -2.25
N ALA A 298 9.05 20.67 -0.96
CA ALA A 298 9.32 19.60 -0.01
C ALA A 298 8.52 18.34 -0.38
N GLU A 299 7.24 18.46 -0.70
CA GLU A 299 6.38 17.35 -1.12
C GLU A 299 6.84 16.74 -2.46
N THR A 300 7.19 17.56 -3.45
CA THR A 300 7.76 17.08 -4.71
C THR A 300 9.06 16.31 -4.47
N SER A 301 9.92 16.80 -3.56
CA SER A 301 11.17 16.13 -3.17
C SER A 301 10.88 14.81 -2.43
N ASP A 302 9.86 14.76 -1.59
CA ASP A 302 9.47 13.56 -0.84
C ASP A 302 8.97 12.45 -1.78
N VAL A 303 8.08 12.77 -2.72
CA VAL A 303 7.65 11.83 -3.77
C VAL A 303 8.86 11.34 -4.57
N ALA A 304 9.74 12.25 -5.01
CA ALA A 304 10.94 11.88 -5.76
C ALA A 304 11.84 10.93 -4.96
N ASN A 305 12.05 11.18 -3.66
CA ASN A 305 12.83 10.31 -2.79
C ASN A 305 12.19 8.92 -2.62
N ALA A 306 10.88 8.83 -2.42
CA ALA A 306 10.18 7.55 -2.32
C ALA A 306 10.39 6.70 -3.60
N VAL A 307 10.30 7.33 -4.78
CA VAL A 307 10.58 6.68 -6.07
C VAL A 307 12.04 6.23 -6.17
N LEU A 308 12.99 7.09 -5.80
CA LEU A 308 14.44 6.78 -5.80
C LEU A 308 14.81 5.67 -4.83
N ASP A 309 14.16 5.62 -3.68
CA ASP A 309 14.32 4.53 -2.70
C ASP A 309 13.85 3.19 -3.28
N GLY A 310 12.93 3.23 -4.25
CA GLY A 310 12.41 2.06 -4.95
C GLY A 310 11.05 1.61 -4.46
N ALA A 311 10.19 2.52 -4.02
CA ALA A 311 8.79 2.23 -3.75
C ALA A 311 8.10 1.64 -4.99
N ASP A 312 7.23 0.66 -4.80
CA ASP A 312 6.38 0.14 -5.87
C ASP A 312 5.24 1.09 -6.17
N ALA A 313 4.70 1.71 -5.12
CA ALA A 313 3.62 2.68 -5.24
C ALA A 313 3.77 3.83 -4.25
N VAL A 314 3.17 4.96 -4.59
CA VAL A 314 2.96 6.12 -3.73
C VAL A 314 1.47 6.37 -3.57
N MET A 315 1.01 6.76 -2.37
CA MET A 315 -0.41 6.86 -2.06
C MET A 315 -0.82 8.30 -1.73
N LEU A 316 -1.97 8.70 -2.29
CA LEU A 316 -2.69 9.92 -1.95
C LEU A 316 -3.89 9.58 -1.06
N SER A 317 -4.10 10.36 -0.02
CA SER A 317 -5.15 10.18 1.00
C SER A 317 -6.23 11.26 0.86
N ALA A 318 -6.20 12.29 1.71
CA ALA A 318 -7.16 13.37 1.69
C ALA A 318 -7.09 14.20 0.40
N GLU A 319 -5.93 14.25 -0.25
CA GLU A 319 -5.69 14.98 -1.50
C GLU A 319 -6.68 14.58 -2.61
N THR A 320 -7.00 13.29 -2.71
CA THR A 320 -7.96 12.76 -3.70
C THR A 320 -9.35 12.47 -3.11
N ALA A 321 -9.45 12.27 -1.78
CA ALA A 321 -10.71 11.93 -1.14
C ALA A 321 -11.61 13.13 -0.88
N VAL A 322 -11.04 14.26 -0.42
CA VAL A 322 -11.75 15.49 -0.03
C VAL A 322 -11.12 16.75 -0.59
N GLY A 323 -9.94 16.65 -1.22
CA GLY A 323 -9.22 17.80 -1.75
C GLY A 323 -9.96 18.52 -2.89
N ALA A 324 -9.64 19.79 -3.08
CA ALA A 324 -10.22 20.63 -4.12
C ALA A 324 -9.65 20.31 -5.53
N TYR A 325 -8.49 19.63 -5.60
CA TYR A 325 -7.73 19.46 -6.85
C TYR A 325 -7.34 17.99 -7.13
N PRO A 326 -8.28 17.03 -7.12
CA PRO A 326 -7.95 15.59 -7.20
C PRO A 326 -7.26 15.19 -8.52
N ALA A 327 -7.58 15.79 -9.64
CA ALA A 327 -6.94 15.49 -10.92
C ALA A 327 -5.53 16.13 -11.02
N GLU A 328 -5.39 17.36 -10.55
CA GLU A 328 -4.13 18.09 -10.54
C GLU A 328 -3.07 17.40 -9.68
N VAL A 329 -3.46 16.84 -8.54
CA VAL A 329 -2.53 16.12 -7.67
C VAL A 329 -2.02 14.83 -8.33
N ILE A 330 -2.87 14.09 -9.05
CA ILE A 330 -2.42 12.93 -9.84
C ILE A 330 -1.44 13.37 -10.92
N ARG A 331 -1.74 14.43 -11.70
CA ARG A 331 -0.81 14.95 -12.73
C ARG A 331 0.53 15.36 -12.14
N SER A 332 0.55 16.04 -10.99
CA SER A 332 1.77 16.46 -10.31
C SER A 332 2.59 15.25 -9.85
N MET A 333 1.93 14.23 -9.34
CA MET A 333 2.57 12.98 -8.91
C MET A 333 3.14 12.21 -10.10
N VAL A 334 2.38 12.01 -11.17
CA VAL A 334 2.84 11.40 -12.43
C VAL A 334 4.04 12.16 -13.00
N GLY A 335 3.95 13.50 -13.07
CA GLY A 335 5.05 14.33 -13.55
C GLY A 335 6.34 14.15 -12.74
N THR A 336 6.24 14.08 -11.42
CA THR A 336 7.37 13.85 -10.52
C THR A 336 7.96 12.45 -10.72
N ILE A 337 7.12 11.41 -10.76
CA ILE A 337 7.54 10.02 -11.01
C ILE A 337 8.29 9.91 -12.33
N LEU A 338 7.71 10.40 -13.43
CA LEU A 338 8.32 10.35 -14.76
C LEU A 338 9.64 11.13 -14.82
N SER A 339 9.71 12.28 -14.15
CA SER A 339 10.97 13.05 -14.06
C SER A 339 12.08 12.23 -13.41
N VAL A 340 11.78 11.52 -12.32
CA VAL A 340 12.75 10.65 -11.64
C VAL A 340 13.12 9.45 -12.53
N GLU A 341 12.12 8.73 -13.06
CA GLU A 341 12.34 7.53 -13.84
C GLU A 341 13.13 7.79 -15.14
N ASN A 342 12.96 8.97 -15.75
CA ASN A 342 13.68 9.33 -16.95
C ASN A 342 15.12 9.83 -16.69
N ASN A 343 15.38 10.39 -15.52
CA ASN A 343 16.66 11.07 -15.24
C ASN A 343 17.52 10.35 -14.17
N SER A 344 17.07 9.20 -13.63
CA SER A 344 17.75 8.51 -12.54
C SER A 344 18.12 7.07 -12.89
N PRO A 345 19.24 6.84 -13.63
CA PRO A 345 19.65 5.48 -14.02
C PRO A 345 19.85 4.53 -12.84
N GLN A 346 20.21 5.05 -11.67
CA GLN A 346 20.42 4.27 -10.43
C GLN A 346 19.13 3.62 -9.89
N LEU A 347 17.95 4.03 -10.34
CA LEU A 347 16.67 3.41 -9.99
C LEU A 347 16.60 1.99 -10.55
N PHE A 348 17.22 1.75 -11.70
CA PHE A 348 17.08 0.52 -12.46
C PHE A 348 18.17 -0.50 -12.16
N HIS A 349 17.88 -1.76 -12.54
CA HIS A 349 18.85 -2.88 -12.51
C HIS A 349 19.37 -3.18 -11.10
N ARG A 350 18.44 -3.36 -10.16
CA ARG A 350 18.76 -3.83 -8.81
C ARG A 350 18.99 -5.35 -8.85
N TRP A 351 20.17 -5.78 -8.42
CA TRP A 351 20.55 -7.18 -8.46
C TRP A 351 20.53 -7.79 -7.06
N TRP A 352 19.80 -8.86 -6.92
CA TRP A 352 19.70 -9.61 -5.69
C TRP A 352 20.22 -11.04 -5.95
N PRO A 353 20.96 -11.66 -5.02
CA PRO A 353 21.37 -13.04 -5.15
C PRO A 353 20.14 -13.95 -5.18
N VAL A 354 20.18 -14.95 -6.08
CA VAL A 354 19.16 -15.99 -6.14
C VAL A 354 19.45 -17.02 -5.05
N ASN A 355 18.44 -17.33 -4.23
CA ASN A 355 18.60 -18.29 -3.13
C ASN A 355 18.63 -19.73 -3.70
N ALA A 356 19.79 -20.36 -3.69
CA ALA A 356 19.97 -21.71 -4.20
C ALA A 356 19.19 -22.79 -3.41
N ALA A 357 18.82 -22.52 -2.17
CA ALA A 357 18.02 -23.43 -1.34
C ALA A 357 16.49 -23.23 -1.52
N ALA A 358 16.05 -22.20 -2.26
CA ALA A 358 14.63 -21.95 -2.45
C ALA A 358 14.02 -22.97 -3.44
N PRO A 359 12.79 -23.45 -3.19
CA PRO A 359 12.06 -24.28 -4.17
C PRO A 359 11.88 -23.60 -5.53
N THR A 360 11.93 -22.26 -5.54
CA THR A 360 11.77 -21.41 -6.74
C THR A 360 13.09 -21.13 -7.47
N PHE A 361 14.23 -21.68 -7.00
CA PHE A 361 15.58 -21.36 -7.50
C PHE A 361 15.70 -21.34 -9.02
N MET A 362 15.15 -22.37 -9.70
CA MET A 362 15.21 -22.47 -11.16
C MET A 362 14.47 -21.31 -11.84
N ALA A 363 13.23 -21.03 -11.41
CA ALA A 363 12.44 -19.94 -11.97
C ALA A 363 13.07 -18.57 -11.68
N ASP A 364 13.56 -18.36 -10.45
CA ASP A 364 14.23 -17.13 -10.06
C ASP A 364 15.50 -16.88 -10.87
N SER A 365 16.27 -17.93 -11.15
CA SER A 365 17.47 -17.88 -12.00
C SER A 365 17.13 -17.47 -13.43
N VAL A 366 16.06 -18.05 -14.00
CA VAL A 366 15.58 -17.73 -15.35
C VAL A 366 15.11 -16.28 -15.44
N LEU A 367 14.33 -15.81 -14.46
CA LEU A 367 13.81 -14.44 -14.45
C LEU A 367 14.91 -13.40 -14.20
N SER A 368 15.88 -13.71 -13.36
CA SER A 368 17.09 -12.91 -13.20
C SER A 368 17.87 -12.81 -14.50
N ALA A 369 18.09 -13.94 -15.19
CA ALA A 369 18.77 -13.97 -16.49
C ALA A 369 18.01 -13.16 -17.56
N ALA A 370 16.68 -13.19 -17.57
CA ALA A 370 15.86 -12.38 -18.48
C ALA A 370 16.08 -10.87 -18.26
N CYS A 371 16.16 -10.42 -17.00
CA CYS A 371 16.45 -9.03 -16.67
C CYS A 371 17.87 -8.60 -17.06
N HIS A 372 18.88 -9.49 -16.86
CA HIS A 372 20.25 -9.27 -17.33
C HIS A 372 20.31 -9.20 -18.87
N LEU A 373 19.63 -10.10 -19.55
CA LEU A 373 19.58 -10.13 -20.99
C LEU A 373 18.93 -8.87 -21.57
N ALA A 374 17.81 -8.43 -20.98
CA ALA A 374 17.15 -7.18 -21.36
C ALA A 374 18.08 -5.96 -21.22
N LYS A 375 18.86 -5.89 -20.12
CA LYS A 375 19.86 -4.82 -19.92
C LYS A 375 20.94 -4.85 -20.99
N ASN A 376 21.52 -6.04 -21.26
CA ASN A 376 22.67 -6.19 -22.16
C ASN A 376 22.28 -5.94 -23.63
N THR A 377 21.07 -6.31 -24.03
CA THR A 377 20.57 -6.15 -25.41
C THR A 377 19.87 -4.81 -25.64
N GLY A 378 19.58 -4.05 -24.59
CA GLY A 378 18.77 -2.82 -24.68
C GLY A 378 17.31 -3.08 -25.03
N ALA A 379 16.79 -4.28 -24.75
CA ALA A 379 15.41 -4.66 -25.04
C ALA A 379 14.42 -3.68 -24.40
N LYS A 380 13.37 -3.34 -25.14
CA LYS A 380 12.33 -2.39 -24.73
C LYS A 380 11.32 -3.01 -23.76
N ALA A 381 11.14 -4.33 -23.86
CA ALA A 381 10.17 -5.05 -23.04
C ALA A 381 10.72 -6.39 -22.53
N ILE A 382 10.19 -6.82 -21.37
CA ILE A 382 10.23 -8.21 -20.90
C ILE A 382 8.78 -8.66 -20.81
N THR A 383 8.46 -9.80 -21.45
CA THR A 383 7.13 -10.39 -21.41
C THR A 383 7.14 -11.64 -20.56
N GLY A 384 6.09 -11.85 -19.80
CA GLY A 384 5.92 -13.03 -18.96
C GLY A 384 4.53 -13.61 -19.07
N MET A 385 4.45 -14.95 -19.14
CA MET A 385 3.21 -15.70 -18.99
C MET A 385 3.10 -16.17 -17.53
N THR A 386 1.96 -15.95 -16.89
CA THR A 386 1.75 -16.39 -15.51
C THR A 386 0.28 -16.59 -15.19
N HIS A 387 -0.04 -17.64 -14.41
CA HIS A 387 -1.38 -17.90 -13.91
C HIS A 387 -1.60 -17.39 -12.47
N HIS A 388 -0.52 -17.31 -11.67
CA HIS A 388 -0.56 -16.92 -10.25
C HIS A 388 0.14 -15.59 -9.95
N GLY A 389 0.78 -14.96 -10.94
CA GLY A 389 1.44 -13.66 -10.79
C GLY A 389 2.92 -13.74 -10.39
N TYR A 390 3.45 -14.89 -10.01
CA TYR A 390 4.83 -15.03 -9.50
C TYR A 390 5.87 -14.35 -10.41
N THR A 391 5.81 -14.61 -11.71
CA THR A 391 6.71 -14.01 -12.72
C THR A 391 6.70 -12.47 -12.65
N ALA A 392 5.54 -11.86 -12.48
CA ALA A 392 5.40 -10.40 -12.41
C ALA A 392 6.15 -9.81 -11.22
N PHE A 393 5.94 -10.36 -10.02
CA PHE A 393 6.60 -9.91 -8.80
C PHE A 393 8.12 -10.08 -8.88
N GLN A 394 8.59 -11.22 -9.40
CA GLN A 394 10.02 -11.47 -9.52
C GLN A 394 10.70 -10.60 -10.57
N LEU A 395 10.09 -10.35 -11.73
CA LEU A 395 10.63 -9.41 -12.70
C LEU A 395 10.70 -7.99 -12.15
N ALA A 396 9.62 -7.54 -11.46
CA ALA A 396 9.57 -6.21 -10.84
C ALA A 396 10.66 -6.02 -9.78
N LYS A 397 11.01 -7.06 -9.01
CA LYS A 397 12.09 -7.06 -8.02
C LYS A 397 13.43 -6.52 -8.56
N TYR A 398 13.78 -6.88 -9.79
CA TYR A 398 15.03 -6.47 -10.42
C TYR A 398 15.01 -5.06 -11.03
N ARG A 399 13.85 -4.37 -10.98
CA ARG A 399 13.69 -3.00 -11.53
C ARG A 399 14.28 -2.86 -12.94
N PRO A 400 13.90 -3.67 -13.94
CA PRO A 400 14.44 -3.54 -15.28
C PRO A 400 14.05 -2.19 -15.91
N LYS A 401 14.94 -1.60 -16.70
CA LYS A 401 14.61 -0.41 -17.51
C LYS A 401 13.56 -0.77 -18.58
N ALA A 402 13.61 -1.98 -19.11
CA ALA A 402 12.58 -2.53 -19.99
C ALA A 402 11.19 -2.54 -19.30
N ASN A 403 10.13 -2.33 -20.06
CA ASN A 403 8.76 -2.43 -19.55
C ASN A 403 8.39 -3.90 -19.32
N ILE A 404 7.62 -4.18 -18.28
CA ILE A 404 7.20 -5.54 -17.95
C ILE A 404 5.75 -5.73 -18.43
N PHE A 405 5.54 -6.64 -19.37
CA PHE A 405 4.22 -6.99 -19.88
C PHE A 405 3.86 -8.40 -19.50
N ILE A 406 2.81 -8.55 -18.72
CA ILE A 406 2.34 -9.83 -18.20
C ILE A 406 1.07 -10.27 -18.93
N PHE A 407 1.11 -11.49 -19.46
CA PHE A 407 -0.03 -12.12 -20.11
C PHE A 407 -0.55 -13.23 -19.21
N THR A 408 -1.88 -13.26 -19.00
CA THR A 408 -2.50 -14.21 -18.07
C THR A 408 -3.92 -14.59 -18.52
N ASP A 409 -4.29 -15.84 -18.30
CA ASP A 409 -5.67 -16.34 -18.45
C ASP A 409 -6.53 -16.11 -17.18
N ASN A 410 -5.92 -15.59 -16.12
CA ASN A 410 -6.60 -15.27 -14.86
C ASN A 410 -7.02 -13.78 -14.84
N ARG A 411 -8.35 -13.53 -14.94
CA ARG A 411 -8.89 -12.17 -14.97
C ARG A 411 -8.70 -11.41 -13.66
N GLU A 412 -8.79 -12.11 -12.52
CA GLU A 412 -8.58 -11.50 -11.19
C GLU A 412 -7.16 -10.94 -11.04
N LEU A 413 -6.19 -11.59 -11.67
CA LEU A 413 -4.79 -11.18 -11.59
C LEU A 413 -4.52 -9.85 -12.31
N LEU A 414 -5.34 -9.45 -13.28
CA LEU A 414 -5.13 -8.21 -14.04
C LEU A 414 -5.16 -6.98 -13.12
N THR A 415 -6.13 -6.91 -12.21
CA THR A 415 -6.29 -5.81 -11.27
C THR A 415 -5.34 -5.91 -10.08
N VAL A 416 -5.04 -7.13 -9.62
CA VAL A 416 -4.01 -7.37 -8.60
C VAL A 416 -2.64 -6.84 -9.02
N LEU A 417 -2.25 -7.06 -10.28
CA LEU A 417 -0.94 -6.66 -10.80
C LEU A 417 -0.81 -5.14 -11.03
N SER A 418 -1.89 -4.38 -10.95
CA SER A 418 -1.83 -2.91 -11.06
C SER A 418 -1.04 -2.24 -9.93
N LEU A 419 -0.84 -2.93 -8.79
CA LEU A 419 0.00 -2.45 -7.69
C LEU A 419 1.49 -2.76 -7.89
N VAL A 420 1.86 -3.60 -8.85
CA VAL A 420 3.24 -4.08 -9.02
C VAL A 420 4.04 -3.14 -9.91
N TRP A 421 5.19 -2.70 -9.42
CA TRP A 421 6.08 -1.76 -10.11
C TRP A 421 6.40 -2.19 -11.55
N GLY A 422 6.22 -1.27 -12.49
CA GLY A 422 6.60 -1.44 -13.90
C GLY A 422 5.77 -2.48 -14.68
N VAL A 423 4.80 -3.12 -14.05
CA VAL A 423 3.97 -4.16 -14.67
C VAL A 423 2.75 -3.55 -15.36
N ARG A 424 2.48 -4.04 -16.56
CA ARG A 424 1.19 -3.91 -17.25
C ARG A 424 0.70 -5.28 -17.67
N SER A 425 -0.53 -5.61 -17.32
CA SER A 425 -1.12 -6.95 -17.54
C SER A 425 -2.08 -6.95 -18.74
N PHE A 426 -2.14 -8.07 -19.43
CA PHE A 426 -3.03 -8.35 -20.55
C PHE A 426 -3.73 -9.69 -20.34
N TYR A 427 -5.02 -9.74 -20.64
CA TYR A 427 -5.73 -11.02 -20.69
C TYR A 427 -5.33 -11.81 -21.93
N TYR A 428 -4.96 -13.07 -21.74
CA TYR A 428 -4.59 -13.96 -22.82
C TYR A 428 -4.87 -15.42 -22.44
N ASP A 429 -5.73 -16.10 -23.21
CA ASP A 429 -6.20 -17.46 -22.96
C ASP A 429 -5.92 -18.45 -24.12
N ARG A 430 -5.16 -18.01 -25.16
CA ARG A 430 -4.86 -18.82 -26.34
C ARG A 430 -3.53 -19.57 -26.21
N LEU A 431 -3.47 -20.52 -25.29
CA LEU A 431 -2.24 -21.31 -25.06
C LEU A 431 -2.19 -22.51 -26.02
N ILE A 432 -1.73 -22.31 -27.27
CA ILE A 432 -1.63 -23.37 -28.30
C ILE A 432 -0.19 -23.90 -28.38
N SER A 433 0.77 -23.04 -28.62
CA SER A 433 2.19 -23.35 -28.67
C SER A 433 3.01 -22.13 -28.24
N THR A 434 4.28 -22.35 -27.87
CA THR A 434 5.18 -21.24 -27.48
C THR A 434 5.37 -20.25 -28.64
N ASP A 435 5.52 -20.74 -29.88
CA ASP A 435 5.76 -19.87 -31.05
C ASP A 435 4.52 -19.05 -31.41
N SER A 436 3.33 -19.65 -31.40
CA SER A 436 2.07 -18.89 -31.60
C SER A 436 1.85 -17.87 -30.52
N THR A 437 2.12 -18.20 -29.26
CA THR A 437 1.98 -17.27 -28.13
C THR A 437 2.93 -16.08 -28.27
N VAL A 438 4.20 -16.30 -28.62
CA VAL A 438 5.18 -15.22 -28.86
C VAL A 438 4.74 -14.33 -30.05
N ALA A 439 4.18 -14.93 -31.11
CA ALA A 439 3.66 -14.16 -32.25
C ALA A 439 2.46 -13.30 -31.84
N ASP A 440 1.53 -13.83 -31.06
CA ASP A 440 0.36 -13.08 -30.55
C ASP A 440 0.79 -11.95 -29.59
N ILE A 441 1.73 -12.21 -28.68
CA ILE A 441 2.32 -11.20 -27.78
C ILE A 441 2.93 -10.07 -28.59
N ARG A 442 3.75 -10.38 -29.61
CA ARG A 442 4.33 -9.39 -30.51
C ARG A 442 3.22 -8.56 -31.17
N TYR A 443 2.21 -9.22 -31.73
CA TYR A 443 1.07 -8.54 -32.38
C TYR A 443 0.36 -7.60 -31.43
N VAL A 444 0.04 -8.04 -30.19
CA VAL A 444 -0.61 -7.19 -29.18
C VAL A 444 0.26 -5.98 -28.85
N LEU A 445 1.54 -6.18 -28.55
CA LEU A 445 2.41 -5.09 -28.11
C LEU A 445 2.71 -4.08 -29.23
N THR A 446 2.80 -4.52 -30.50
CA THR A 446 3.00 -3.60 -31.63
C THR A 446 1.72 -2.85 -31.98
N THR A 447 0.56 -3.51 -32.04
CA THR A 447 -0.72 -2.87 -32.35
C THR A 447 -1.19 -1.91 -31.26
N THR A 448 -0.77 -2.15 -30.00
CA THR A 448 -1.05 -1.25 -28.88
C THR A 448 0.02 -0.16 -28.70
N GLY A 449 1.05 -0.10 -29.55
CA GLY A 449 2.08 0.94 -29.55
C GLY A 449 3.07 0.84 -28.38
N HIS A 450 3.25 -0.37 -27.84
CA HIS A 450 4.24 -0.64 -26.80
C HIS A 450 5.61 -1.07 -27.34
N LEU A 451 5.63 -1.59 -28.57
CA LEU A 451 6.82 -1.91 -29.33
C LEU A 451 6.70 -1.34 -30.73
N GLU A 452 7.83 -0.91 -31.30
CA GLU A 452 7.98 -0.53 -32.69
C GLU A 452 8.67 -1.66 -33.48
N THR A 453 8.48 -1.69 -34.81
CA THR A 453 9.15 -2.66 -35.66
C THR A 453 10.67 -2.54 -35.50
N GLY A 454 11.33 -3.64 -35.20
CA GLY A 454 12.77 -3.73 -34.95
C GLY A 454 13.16 -3.64 -33.47
N ASP A 455 12.24 -3.31 -32.56
CA ASP A 455 12.51 -3.34 -31.13
C ASP A 455 12.80 -4.77 -30.64
N LEU A 456 13.79 -4.90 -29.77
CA LEU A 456 14.07 -6.15 -29.07
C LEU A 456 13.17 -6.30 -27.85
N PHE A 457 12.66 -7.49 -27.62
CA PHE A 457 11.95 -7.85 -26.39
C PHE A 457 12.31 -9.28 -25.92
N ILE A 458 12.24 -9.47 -24.62
CA ILE A 458 12.58 -10.74 -23.95
C ILE A 458 11.29 -11.45 -23.57
N ASN A 459 11.15 -12.72 -23.95
CA ASN A 459 10.03 -13.57 -23.54
C ASN A 459 10.46 -14.51 -22.43
N THR A 460 9.64 -14.62 -21.37
CA THR A 460 9.79 -15.62 -20.30
C THR A 460 8.51 -16.42 -20.15
N GLY A 461 8.63 -17.69 -19.80
CA GLY A 461 7.48 -18.54 -19.59
C GLY A 461 7.88 -19.98 -19.24
N SER A 462 6.89 -20.85 -19.15
CA SER A 462 7.10 -22.29 -19.03
C SER A 462 7.12 -22.93 -20.42
N MET A 463 7.98 -23.92 -20.60
CA MET A 463 8.02 -24.74 -21.81
C MET A 463 8.05 -26.22 -21.38
N PRO A 464 7.09 -27.06 -21.77
CA PRO A 464 5.91 -26.74 -22.59
C PRO A 464 4.92 -25.73 -21.97
N ILE A 465 4.30 -24.90 -22.82
CA ILE A 465 3.43 -23.81 -22.35
C ILE A 465 2.13 -24.33 -21.70
N LEU A 466 1.68 -25.51 -22.12
CA LEU A 466 0.45 -26.15 -21.64
C LEU A 466 0.58 -26.69 -20.21
N ASP A 467 1.81 -26.95 -19.75
CA ASP A 467 2.04 -27.52 -18.41
C ASP A 467 1.80 -26.49 -17.30
N LYS A 468 1.62 -25.20 -17.66
CA LYS A 468 1.42 -24.08 -16.72
C LYS A 468 2.42 -24.08 -15.55
N GLY A 469 3.62 -24.59 -15.80
CA GLY A 469 4.70 -24.72 -14.83
C GLY A 469 5.38 -23.38 -14.47
N THR A 470 6.44 -23.47 -13.70
CA THR A 470 7.31 -22.33 -13.40
C THR A 470 8.11 -21.89 -14.62
N ALA A 471 8.54 -20.62 -14.65
CA ALA A 471 9.36 -20.08 -15.74
C ALA A 471 10.65 -20.90 -15.88
N ASN A 472 10.89 -21.47 -17.07
CA ASN A 472 12.06 -22.29 -17.41
C ASN A 472 12.68 -21.90 -18.76
N MET A 473 12.16 -20.85 -19.43
CA MET A 473 12.57 -20.39 -20.75
C MET A 473 12.82 -18.89 -20.79
N VAL A 474 13.87 -18.48 -21.49
CA VAL A 474 14.14 -17.10 -21.93
C VAL A 474 14.39 -17.09 -23.42
N LYS A 475 13.69 -16.21 -24.18
CA LYS A 475 13.86 -16.07 -25.66
C LYS A 475 13.94 -14.57 -25.99
N VAL A 476 14.96 -14.18 -26.75
CA VAL A 476 15.04 -12.87 -27.42
C VAL A 476 14.20 -12.89 -28.67
N SER A 477 13.40 -11.85 -28.89
CA SER A 477 12.60 -11.68 -30.09
C SER A 477 12.69 -10.27 -30.62
N VAL A 478 12.39 -10.10 -31.92
CA VAL A 478 12.30 -8.82 -32.60
C VAL A 478 10.83 -8.53 -32.89
N ALA A 479 10.40 -7.28 -32.64
CA ALA A 479 9.04 -6.82 -32.89
C ALA A 479 8.78 -6.56 -34.38
#